data_034b92189863b1f8c427aff95ee4c706
#
_entry.id   034b92189863b1f8c427aff95ee4c706
#
_cell.length_a   1.000
_cell.length_b   1.000
_cell.length_c   1.000
_cell.angle_alpha   90.00
_cell.angle_beta   90.00
_cell.angle_gamma   90.00
#
_symmetry.space_group_name_H-M   'P 1'
#
loop_
_entity.id
_entity.type
_entity.pdbx_description
1 polymer ?
#
loop_
_entity_poly.entity_id
_entity_poly.type
_entity_poly.pdbx_seq_one_letter_code
_entity_poly.pdbx_strand_id
1 'polypeptide(L)'
;MERVKNILFPIALTDISPKIASYVITMAQQLDADVHLLHVLRRFEWFVDTYVSDPPEPDFKRIASDFEGQVLLQAQQKLDAFKQKYFQDVRVANAIIASGTHYKQILNYVKTENIDLIIMGTGATLQKVIFGSVAEKVSRLATVPVMLVKSH
;
A
#
# COMPACT_ATOMS: atom_id res chain seq x y z
N MET A 1 19.70 -4.25 19.03
CA MET A 1 18.69 -4.12 17.97
C MET A 1 17.61 -5.17 18.20
N GLU A 2 16.37 -4.73 18.23
CA GLU A 2 15.26 -5.67 18.39
C GLU A 2 15.06 -6.48 17.11
N ARG A 3 14.51 -7.68 17.29
CA ARG A 3 14.24 -8.58 16.16
C ARG A 3 13.11 -8.01 15.30
N VAL A 4 13.28 -8.06 13.99
CA VAL A 4 12.20 -7.73 13.04
C VAL A 4 11.18 -8.86 13.04
N LYS A 5 9.95 -8.56 13.49
CA LYS A 5 8.84 -9.53 13.57
C LYS A 5 7.75 -9.23 12.55
N ASN A 6 7.59 -7.97 12.18
CA ASN A 6 6.51 -7.51 11.30
C ASN A 6 7.07 -6.63 10.18
N ILE A 7 6.87 -7.08 8.95
CA ILE A 7 7.27 -6.37 7.74
C ILE A 7 6.02 -5.83 7.05
N LEU A 8 6.00 -4.54 6.74
CA LEU A 8 4.94 -3.93 5.96
C LEU A 8 5.37 -3.80 4.50
N PHE A 9 4.54 -4.30 3.60
CA PHE A 9 4.66 -4.09 2.18
C PHE A 9 3.48 -3.23 1.68
N PRO A 10 3.68 -1.91 1.56
CA PRO A 10 2.72 -1.04 0.86
C PRO A 10 2.78 -1.38 -0.63
N ILE A 11 1.68 -1.90 -1.16
CA ILE A 11 1.65 -2.47 -2.51
C ILE A 11 0.78 -1.63 -3.44
N ALA A 12 1.31 -1.37 -4.65
CA ALA A 12 0.62 -0.60 -5.68
C ALA A 12 -0.27 -1.46 -6.60
N LEU A 13 -0.11 -2.77 -6.58
CA LEU A 13 -0.82 -3.73 -7.45
C LEU A 13 -0.59 -3.45 -8.95
N THR A 14 0.64 -3.10 -9.31
CA THR A 14 1.09 -2.86 -10.68
C THR A 14 1.99 -4.00 -11.17
N ASP A 15 2.43 -3.93 -12.42
CA ASP A 15 3.31 -4.94 -13.03
C ASP A 15 4.65 -5.11 -12.31
N ILE A 16 5.11 -4.08 -11.61
CA ILE A 16 6.36 -4.13 -10.84
C ILE A 16 6.21 -4.77 -9.46
N SER A 17 4.98 -4.92 -8.98
CA SER A 17 4.71 -5.49 -7.65
C SER A 17 5.28 -6.89 -7.46
N PRO A 18 5.24 -7.81 -8.43
CA PRO A 18 5.85 -9.13 -8.27
C PRO A 18 7.35 -9.10 -8.02
N LYS A 19 8.07 -8.17 -8.66
CA LYS A 19 9.52 -7.99 -8.44
C LYS A 19 9.81 -7.55 -7.00
N ILE A 20 9.04 -6.58 -6.51
CA ILE A 20 9.19 -6.09 -5.14
C ILE A 20 8.80 -7.18 -4.15
N ALA A 21 7.73 -7.93 -4.43
CA ALA A 21 7.28 -9.04 -3.61
C ALA A 21 8.38 -10.07 -3.35
N SER A 22 9.24 -10.35 -4.33
CA SER A 22 10.33 -11.31 -4.17
C SER A 22 11.31 -10.90 -3.07
N TYR A 23 11.60 -9.61 -2.95
CA TYR A 23 12.42 -9.08 -1.85
C TYR A 23 11.72 -9.20 -0.50
N VAL A 24 10.43 -8.89 -0.46
CA VAL A 24 9.63 -9.01 0.77
C VAL A 24 9.62 -10.47 1.27
N ILE A 25 9.38 -11.42 0.37
CA ILE A 25 9.34 -12.85 0.68
C ILE A 25 10.68 -13.32 1.21
N THR A 26 11.77 -12.99 0.53
CA THR A 26 13.12 -13.36 0.94
C THR A 26 13.44 -12.81 2.33
N MET A 27 13.16 -11.54 2.57
CA MET A 27 13.42 -10.93 3.87
C MET A 27 12.56 -11.55 4.98
N ALA A 28 11.27 -11.80 4.70
CA ALA A 28 10.38 -12.43 5.66
C ALA A 28 10.86 -13.84 6.06
N GLN A 29 11.32 -14.63 5.09
CA GLN A 29 11.84 -15.96 5.34
C GLN A 29 13.14 -15.92 6.15
N GLN A 30 14.07 -15.05 5.77
CA GLN A 30 15.37 -14.95 6.46
C GLN A 30 15.25 -14.41 7.88
N LEU A 31 14.32 -13.49 8.11
CA LEU A 31 14.10 -12.88 9.42
C LEU A 31 13.06 -13.63 10.25
N ASP A 32 12.38 -14.63 9.68
CA ASP A 32 11.25 -15.32 10.31
C ASP A 32 10.19 -14.30 10.77
N ALA A 33 9.79 -13.44 9.87
CA ALA A 33 8.87 -12.34 10.13
C ALA A 33 7.53 -12.54 9.43
N ASP A 34 6.50 -11.93 10.00
CA ASP A 34 5.17 -11.88 9.40
C ASP A 34 5.10 -10.73 8.41
N VAL A 35 4.32 -10.90 7.35
CA VAL A 35 4.12 -9.89 6.30
C VAL A 35 2.74 -9.26 6.45
N HIS A 36 2.69 -7.95 6.33
CA HIS A 36 1.46 -7.17 6.25
C HIS A 36 1.38 -6.55 4.86
N LEU A 37 0.31 -6.84 4.14
CA LEU A 37 0.04 -6.27 2.82
C LEU A 37 -0.96 -5.13 2.99
N LEU A 38 -0.59 -3.94 2.51
CA LEU A 38 -1.44 -2.76 2.60
C LEU A 38 -1.51 -2.09 1.23
N HIS A 39 -2.71 -1.96 0.69
CA HIS A 39 -2.96 -1.16 -0.50
C HIS A 39 -3.80 0.05 -0.10
N VAL A 40 -3.36 1.25 -0.48
CA VAL A 40 -4.06 2.50 -0.14
C VAL A 40 -4.73 3.04 -1.38
N LEU A 41 -6.03 3.32 -1.25
CA LEU A 41 -6.83 3.98 -2.28
C LEU A 41 -7.12 5.41 -1.84
N ARG A 42 -7.04 6.35 -2.78
CA ARG A 42 -7.55 7.70 -2.55
C ARG A 42 -9.06 7.64 -2.39
N ARG A 43 -9.59 8.42 -1.44
CA ARG A 43 -11.03 8.54 -1.28
C ARG A 43 -11.66 9.14 -2.52
N PHE A 44 -12.76 8.59 -2.94
CA PHE A 44 -13.56 9.15 -4.04
C PHE A 44 -14.10 10.53 -3.70
N GLU A 45 -14.39 10.82 -2.44
CA GLU A 45 -14.77 12.15 -1.94
C GLU A 45 -13.77 13.22 -2.36
N TRP A 46 -12.49 12.93 -2.32
CA TRP A 46 -11.45 13.85 -2.78
C TRP A 46 -11.66 14.22 -4.26
N PHE A 47 -11.98 13.26 -5.10
CA PHE A 47 -12.26 13.49 -6.51
C PHE A 47 -13.49 14.37 -6.70
N VAL A 48 -14.57 14.09 -5.97
CA VAL A 48 -15.81 14.87 -5.99
C VAL A 48 -15.55 16.31 -5.56
N ASP A 49 -14.84 16.50 -4.45
CA ASP A 49 -14.54 17.83 -3.91
C ASP A 49 -13.65 18.66 -4.85
N THR A 50 -12.78 17.97 -5.62
CA THR A 50 -11.81 18.64 -6.50
C THR A 50 -12.40 18.98 -7.87
N TYR A 51 -13.22 18.09 -8.45
CA TYR A 51 -13.63 18.17 -9.84
C TYR A 51 -15.13 18.37 -10.05
N VAL A 52 -15.94 18.31 -9.02
CA VAL A 52 -17.39 18.44 -9.14
C VAL A 52 -17.87 19.73 -8.47
N SER A 53 -18.85 20.39 -9.10
CA SER A 53 -19.45 21.62 -8.58
C SER A 53 -20.18 21.35 -7.24
N ASP A 54 -20.08 22.31 -6.32
CA ASP A 54 -20.72 22.23 -5.03
C ASP A 54 -22.02 23.08 -5.03
N PRO A 55 -23.15 22.59 -4.44
CA PRO A 55 -23.30 21.25 -3.88
C PRO A 55 -23.61 20.20 -4.96
N PRO A 56 -23.05 18.99 -4.85
CA PRO A 56 -23.43 17.92 -5.75
C PRO A 56 -24.89 17.51 -5.51
N GLU A 57 -25.58 17.09 -6.57
CA GLU A 57 -26.95 16.60 -6.45
C GLU A 57 -27.02 15.33 -5.60
N PRO A 58 -28.13 15.10 -4.84
CA PRO A 58 -28.27 13.91 -3.99
C PRO A 58 -28.08 12.58 -4.70
N ASP A 59 -28.58 12.45 -5.94
CA ASP A 59 -28.42 11.25 -6.76
C ASP A 59 -26.96 11.00 -7.13
N PHE A 60 -26.19 12.07 -7.34
CA PHE A 60 -24.76 11.96 -7.62
C PHE A 60 -24.01 11.37 -6.42
N LYS A 61 -24.33 11.79 -5.19
CA LYS A 61 -23.71 11.26 -3.98
C LYS A 61 -23.96 9.78 -3.82
N ARG A 62 -25.17 9.30 -4.12
CA ARG A 62 -25.52 7.88 -4.08
C ARG A 62 -24.74 7.09 -5.10
N ILE A 63 -24.67 7.57 -6.34
CA ILE A 63 -23.91 6.94 -7.44
C ILE A 63 -22.43 6.89 -7.08
N ALA A 64 -21.89 7.98 -6.53
CA ALA A 64 -20.49 8.07 -6.10
C ALA A 64 -20.18 7.05 -4.98
N SER A 65 -21.08 6.91 -4.01
CA SER A 65 -20.93 5.95 -2.92
C SER A 65 -20.95 4.50 -3.42
N ASP A 66 -21.87 4.18 -4.33
CA ASP A 66 -21.96 2.84 -4.94
C ASP A 66 -20.70 2.53 -5.76
N PHE A 67 -20.19 3.51 -6.50
CA PHE A 67 -18.96 3.37 -7.29
C PHE A 67 -17.75 3.13 -6.38
N GLU A 68 -17.63 3.89 -5.29
CA GLU A 68 -16.56 3.72 -4.31
C GLU A 68 -16.59 2.31 -3.71
N GLY A 69 -17.77 1.80 -3.37
CA GLY A 69 -17.93 0.44 -2.87
C GLY A 69 -17.46 -0.62 -3.87
N GLN A 70 -17.75 -0.43 -5.17
CA GLN A 70 -17.28 -1.34 -6.22
C GLN A 70 -15.77 -1.29 -6.40
N VAL A 71 -15.16 -0.09 -6.34
CA VAL A 71 -13.71 0.08 -6.44
C VAL A 71 -13.01 -0.61 -5.29
N LEU A 72 -13.52 -0.46 -4.06
CA LEU A 72 -12.98 -1.14 -2.87
C LEU A 72 -13.05 -2.65 -3.01
N LEU A 73 -14.20 -3.17 -3.47
CA LEU A 73 -14.38 -4.61 -3.66
C LEU A 73 -13.38 -5.16 -4.69
N GLN A 74 -13.23 -4.48 -5.82
CA GLN A 74 -12.27 -4.89 -6.85
C GLN A 74 -10.83 -4.85 -6.35
N ALA A 75 -10.47 -3.82 -5.59
CA ALA A 75 -9.14 -3.70 -5.01
C ALA A 75 -8.86 -4.83 -4.02
N GLN A 76 -9.83 -5.18 -3.18
CA GLN A 76 -9.70 -6.29 -2.24
C GLN A 76 -9.52 -7.61 -2.98
N GLN A 77 -10.28 -7.84 -4.05
CA GLN A 77 -10.16 -9.05 -4.87
C GLN A 77 -8.77 -9.15 -5.52
N LYS A 78 -8.24 -8.04 -6.04
CA LYS A 78 -6.90 -8.00 -6.62
C LYS A 78 -5.81 -8.27 -5.57
N LEU A 79 -5.96 -7.70 -4.39
CA LEU A 79 -5.02 -7.90 -3.29
C LEU A 79 -5.03 -9.36 -2.83
N ASP A 80 -6.20 -9.95 -2.66
CA ASP A 80 -6.35 -11.36 -2.27
C ASP A 80 -5.77 -12.29 -3.31
N ALA A 81 -5.99 -12.02 -4.60
CA ALA A 81 -5.41 -12.80 -5.69
C ALA A 81 -3.88 -12.70 -5.71
N PHE A 82 -3.34 -11.51 -5.49
CA PHE A 82 -1.90 -11.28 -5.41
C PHE A 82 -1.29 -12.03 -4.24
N LYS A 83 -1.93 -11.95 -3.09
CA LYS A 83 -1.53 -12.70 -1.88
C LYS A 83 -1.46 -14.20 -2.16
N GLN A 84 -2.51 -14.77 -2.75
CA GLN A 84 -2.56 -16.19 -3.07
C GLN A 84 -1.48 -16.59 -4.08
N LYS A 85 -1.21 -15.74 -5.04
CA LYS A 85 -0.24 -16.06 -6.10
C LYS A 85 1.21 -16.02 -5.61
N TYR A 86 1.58 -15.06 -4.76
CA TYR A 86 2.98 -14.80 -4.42
C TYR A 86 3.36 -15.06 -2.97
N PHE A 87 2.42 -15.07 -2.04
CA PHE A 87 2.72 -15.09 -0.60
C PHE A 87 2.29 -16.37 0.11
N GLN A 88 2.37 -17.52 -0.57
CA GLN A 88 2.00 -18.79 0.06
C GLN A 88 3.06 -19.34 1.02
N ASP A 89 4.33 -18.99 0.81
CA ASP A 89 5.44 -19.54 1.58
C ASP A 89 5.87 -18.65 2.76
N VAL A 90 5.08 -17.65 3.08
CA VAL A 90 5.31 -16.75 4.21
C VAL A 90 4.01 -16.56 5.00
N ARG A 91 4.16 -16.16 6.26
CA ARG A 91 2.99 -15.84 7.09
C ARG A 91 2.53 -14.43 6.76
N VAL A 92 1.30 -14.30 6.28
CA VAL A 92 0.66 -13.01 6.03
C VAL A 92 -0.29 -12.72 7.20
N ALA A 93 0.08 -11.76 8.03
CA ALA A 93 -0.72 -11.38 9.18
C ALA A 93 -1.98 -10.61 8.78
N ASN A 94 -1.86 -9.71 7.81
CA ASN A 94 -2.97 -8.92 7.28
C ASN A 94 -2.78 -8.62 5.80
N ALA A 95 -3.88 -8.51 5.08
CA ALA A 95 -3.94 -8.04 3.70
C ALA A 95 -5.16 -7.13 3.58
N ILE A 96 -4.97 -5.82 3.66
CA ILE A 96 -6.06 -4.86 3.76
C ILE A 96 -5.94 -3.72 2.76
N ILE A 97 -7.11 -3.15 2.47
CA ILE A 97 -7.25 -1.91 1.71
C ILE A 97 -7.56 -0.79 2.71
N ALA A 98 -6.80 0.29 2.65
CA ALA A 98 -7.08 1.51 3.39
C ALA A 98 -7.46 2.63 2.41
N SER A 99 -8.31 3.55 2.84
CA SER A 99 -8.69 4.71 2.05
C SER A 99 -8.12 5.97 2.67
N GLY A 100 -7.57 6.85 1.86
CA GLY A 100 -7.04 8.13 2.32
C GLY A 100 -5.75 8.53 1.61
N THR A 101 -4.97 9.36 2.28
CA THR A 101 -3.66 9.81 1.78
C THR A 101 -2.63 8.70 1.96
N HIS A 102 -1.95 8.30 0.91
CA HIS A 102 -1.08 7.12 0.89
C HIS A 102 -0.06 7.10 2.04
N TYR A 103 0.80 8.12 2.13
CA TYR A 103 1.85 8.11 3.15
C TYR A 103 1.29 8.16 4.57
N LYS A 104 0.18 8.87 4.80
CA LYS A 104 -0.46 8.95 6.12
C LYS A 104 -1.02 7.60 6.56
N GLN A 105 -1.66 6.87 5.66
CA GLN A 105 -2.20 5.55 5.95
C GLN A 105 -1.08 4.54 6.21
N ILE A 106 0.01 4.62 5.47
CA ILE A 106 1.18 3.76 5.67
C ILE A 106 1.80 4.01 7.05
N LEU A 107 2.05 5.27 7.39
CA LEU A 107 2.66 5.62 8.68
C LEU A 107 1.75 5.30 9.86
N ASN A 108 0.44 5.49 9.70
CA ASN A 108 -0.53 5.10 10.72
C ASN A 108 -0.54 3.58 10.96
N TYR A 109 -0.49 2.80 9.87
CA TYR A 109 -0.44 1.34 9.96
C TYR A 109 0.83 0.86 10.69
N VAL A 110 1.97 1.48 10.40
CA VAL A 110 3.24 1.18 11.10
C VAL A 110 3.07 1.31 12.60
N LYS A 111 2.38 2.34 13.03
CA LYS A 111 2.18 2.66 14.45
C LYS A 111 1.17 1.72 15.12
N THR A 112 0.03 1.47 14.46
CA THR A 112 -1.05 0.68 15.06
C THR A 112 -0.76 -0.83 15.05
N GLU A 113 0.02 -1.30 14.08
CA GLU A 113 0.29 -2.75 13.91
C GLU A 113 1.72 -3.15 14.29
N ASN A 114 2.44 -2.27 14.96
CA ASN A 114 3.79 -2.55 15.44
C ASN A 114 4.73 -3.06 14.35
N ILE A 115 4.77 -2.37 13.24
CA ILE A 115 5.65 -2.70 12.12
C ILE A 115 7.09 -2.38 12.47
N ASP A 116 8.00 -3.27 12.13
CA ASP A 116 9.44 -3.15 12.42
C ASP A 116 10.26 -2.76 11.20
N LEU A 117 9.75 -3.03 10.00
CA LEU A 117 10.44 -2.77 8.73
C LEU A 117 9.42 -2.51 7.64
N ILE A 118 9.64 -1.49 6.83
CA ILE A 118 8.87 -1.24 5.62
C ILE A 118 9.71 -1.65 4.41
N ILE A 119 9.14 -2.43 3.49
CA ILE A 119 9.75 -2.73 2.19
C ILE A 119 8.78 -2.26 1.12
N MET A 120 9.22 -1.34 0.26
CA MET A 120 8.36 -0.78 -0.78
C MET A 120 9.16 -0.42 -2.02
N GLY A 121 8.48 -0.29 -3.14
CA GLY A 121 9.07 0.22 -4.35
C GLY A 121 9.33 1.72 -4.27
N THR A 122 10.23 2.20 -5.11
CA THR A 122 10.52 3.65 -5.18
C THR A 122 9.36 4.44 -5.78
N GLY A 123 8.42 3.77 -6.47
CA GLY A 123 7.25 4.41 -7.09
C GLY A 123 7.58 5.22 -8.33
N ALA A 124 8.83 5.24 -8.78
CA ALA A 124 9.24 5.98 -9.95
C ALA A 124 8.91 5.18 -11.22
N THR A 125 8.12 5.75 -12.10
CA THR A 125 7.77 5.16 -13.39
C THR A 125 8.49 5.82 -14.57
N LEU A 126 9.07 7.00 -14.35
CA LEU A 126 9.78 7.76 -15.37
C LEU A 126 11.29 7.62 -15.20
N GLN A 127 12.01 7.56 -16.31
CA GLN A 127 13.46 7.32 -16.33
C GLN A 127 14.29 8.32 -15.52
N LYS A 128 13.75 9.52 -15.25
CA LYS A 128 14.47 10.59 -14.57
C LYS A 128 14.06 10.80 -13.12
N VAL A 129 13.06 10.06 -12.63
CA VAL A 129 12.56 10.21 -11.26
C VAL A 129 13.08 9.04 -10.44
N ILE A 130 13.89 9.31 -9.43
CA ILE A 130 14.48 8.29 -8.56
C ILE A 130 13.49 7.86 -7.49
N PHE A 131 12.67 8.78 -6.98
CA PHE A 131 11.67 8.51 -5.95
C PHE A 131 10.31 9.07 -6.34
N GLY A 132 9.26 8.27 -6.14
CA GLY A 132 7.89 8.76 -6.13
C GLY A 132 7.61 9.56 -4.85
N SER A 133 6.54 10.34 -4.87
CA SER A 133 6.18 11.21 -3.74
C SER A 133 5.86 10.42 -2.45
N VAL A 134 5.24 9.25 -2.58
CA VAL A 134 4.92 8.39 -1.43
C VAL A 134 6.20 7.82 -0.82
N ALA A 135 7.09 7.27 -1.65
CA ALA A 135 8.36 6.71 -1.18
C ALA A 135 9.22 7.77 -0.50
N GLU A 136 9.27 8.98 -1.05
CA GLU A 136 10.00 10.09 -0.43
C GLU A 136 9.45 10.42 0.96
N LYS A 137 8.14 10.61 1.07
CA LYS A 137 7.50 10.98 2.34
C LYS A 137 7.61 9.86 3.38
N VAL A 138 7.41 8.62 3.00
CA VAL A 138 7.56 7.47 3.91
C VAL A 138 9.01 7.37 4.38
N SER A 139 9.99 7.47 3.48
CA SER A 139 11.40 7.41 3.84
C SER A 139 11.80 8.50 4.84
N ARG A 140 11.27 9.69 4.65
CA ARG A 140 11.61 10.84 5.51
C ARG A 140 10.91 10.80 6.86
N LEU A 141 9.68 10.32 6.91
CA LEU A 141 8.81 10.43 8.09
C LEU A 141 8.68 9.15 8.90
N ALA A 142 9.08 7.99 8.35
CA ALA A 142 8.95 6.73 9.06
C ALA A 142 9.87 6.68 10.29
N THR A 143 9.36 6.04 11.35
CA THR A 143 10.11 5.81 12.59
C THR A 143 10.81 4.47 12.60
N VAL A 144 10.63 3.65 11.57
CA VAL A 144 11.24 2.33 11.39
C VAL A 144 12.09 2.33 10.12
N PRO A 145 13.01 1.39 9.95
CA PRO A 145 13.78 1.25 8.71
C PRO A 145 12.88 1.08 7.51
N VAL A 146 13.29 1.68 6.39
CA VAL A 146 12.59 1.60 5.11
C VAL A 146 13.57 1.05 4.08
N MET A 147 13.26 -0.10 3.50
CA MET A 147 13.98 -0.67 2.38
C MET A 147 13.26 -0.27 1.09
N LEU A 148 13.94 0.49 0.24
CA LEU A 148 13.41 0.89 -1.05
C LEU A 148 13.96 -0.03 -2.14
N VAL A 149 13.06 -0.63 -2.90
CA VAL A 149 13.40 -1.52 -4.01
C VAL A 149 13.19 -0.76 -5.32
N LYS A 150 14.24 -0.64 -6.09
CA LYS A 150 14.17 0.01 -7.40
C LYS A 150 13.43 -0.89 -8.38
N SER A 151 12.53 -0.29 -9.16
CA SER A 151 11.70 -1.02 -10.12
C SER A 151 12.39 -1.32 -11.46
N HIS A 152 13.61 -0.85 -11.65
CA HIS A 152 14.40 -1.12 -12.84
C HIS A 152 15.90 -1.30 -12.57
#